data_f8eb2a49da89d252e34460a4d321c841
#
_entry.id   f8eb2a49da89d252e34460a4d321c841
#
_cell.length_a   1.000
_cell.length_b   1.000
_cell.length_c   1.000
_cell.angle_alpha   90.00
_cell.angle_beta   90.00
_cell.angle_gamma   90.00
#
_symmetry.space_group_name_H-M   'P 1'
#
loop_
_entity.id
_entity.type
_entity.pdbx_description
1 polymer ?
#
loop_
_entity_poly.entity_id
_entity_poly.type
_entity_poly.pdbx_seq_one_letter_code
_entity_poly.pdbx_strand_id
1 'polypeptide(L)'
;MARLEVPEREILPEWLTGFVDGEGNFSIVTVEKKSSDAPSISSYKVWLHFQITQHSRDTDLMERIATFFECGGVKKRNIDAVDFKLNKFEELENIIIPFFQKYPLQSAKVLDFLAFVEAANVIKSKTARQWTPE
;
A
#
# COMPACT_ATOMS: atom_id res chain seq x y z
N MET A 1 23.30 -12.88 35.54
CA MET A 1 22.52 -11.73 35.06
C MET A 1 21.26 -12.24 34.38
N ALA A 2 20.10 -11.77 34.83
CA ALA A 2 18.84 -12.21 34.25
C ALA A 2 18.72 -11.68 32.80
N ARG A 3 18.33 -12.58 31.90
CA ARG A 3 18.08 -12.24 30.51
C ARG A 3 16.70 -11.58 30.42
N LEU A 4 16.67 -10.39 29.82
CA LEU A 4 15.40 -9.71 29.60
C LEU A 4 14.69 -10.38 28.43
N GLU A 5 13.50 -10.89 28.70
CA GLU A 5 12.66 -11.45 27.66
C GLU A 5 11.76 -10.35 27.11
N VAL A 6 11.70 -10.29 25.78
CA VAL A 6 10.76 -9.38 25.10
C VAL A 6 9.41 -10.09 25.06
N PRO A 7 8.37 -9.51 25.66
CA PRO A 7 7.06 -10.15 25.60
C PRO A 7 6.55 -10.24 24.17
N GLU A 8 5.69 -11.22 23.93
CA GLU A 8 5.03 -11.35 22.65
C GLU A 8 4.24 -10.07 22.35
N ARG A 9 4.41 -9.53 21.14
CA ARG A 9 3.84 -8.26 20.73
C ARG A 9 2.91 -8.46 19.54
N GLU A 10 1.63 -8.51 19.85
CA GLU A 10 0.61 -8.61 18.82
C GLU A 10 0.43 -7.28 18.10
N ILE A 11 0.24 -7.33 16.80
CA ILE A 11 -0.09 -6.13 16.02
C ILE A 11 -1.56 -5.80 16.26
N LEU A 12 -1.80 -4.66 16.92
CA LEU A 12 -3.16 -4.16 17.11
C LEU A 12 -3.53 -3.23 15.95
N PRO A 13 -4.77 -3.30 15.45
CA PRO A 13 -5.17 -2.49 14.30
C PRO A 13 -4.94 -0.99 14.47
N GLU A 14 -5.33 -0.44 15.61
CA GLU A 14 -5.17 1.00 15.86
C GLU A 14 -3.70 1.40 15.95
N TRP A 15 -2.86 0.52 16.51
CA TRP A 15 -1.42 0.77 16.54
C TRP A 15 -0.86 0.81 15.11
N LEU A 16 -1.30 -0.12 14.27
CA LEU A 16 -0.84 -0.19 12.89
C LEU A 16 -1.25 1.06 12.11
N THR A 17 -2.49 1.54 12.31
CA THR A 17 -2.92 2.79 11.69
C THR A 17 -2.04 3.95 12.12
N GLY A 18 -1.71 4.07 13.41
CA GLY A 18 -0.82 5.11 13.91
C GLY A 18 0.58 5.01 13.32
N PHE A 19 1.09 3.79 13.18
CA PHE A 19 2.39 3.55 12.56
C PHE A 19 2.39 3.98 11.10
N VAL A 20 1.34 3.63 10.35
CA VAL A 20 1.19 4.04 8.95
C VAL A 20 1.00 5.54 8.82
N ASP A 21 0.28 6.18 9.76
CA ASP A 21 0.15 7.64 9.79
C ASP A 21 1.51 8.33 9.79
N GLY A 22 2.48 7.76 10.50
CA GLY A 22 3.82 8.32 10.57
C GLY A 22 4.75 7.85 9.46
N GLU A 23 4.67 6.59 9.07
CA GLU A 23 5.72 5.94 8.27
C GLU A 23 5.25 5.36 6.94
N GLY A 24 3.94 5.28 6.71
CA GLY A 24 3.42 4.68 5.51
C GLY A 24 3.32 5.65 4.33
N ASN A 25 3.07 5.09 3.16
CA ASN A 25 2.92 5.88 1.95
C ASN A 25 1.88 5.26 1.03
N PHE A 26 0.92 6.08 0.59
CA PHE A 26 -0.07 5.74 -0.43
C PHE A 26 0.33 6.49 -1.69
N SER A 27 0.73 5.77 -2.72
CA SER A 27 1.21 6.38 -3.97
C SER A 27 0.31 6.06 -5.14
N ILE A 28 0.07 7.07 -5.97
CA ILE A 28 -0.62 6.93 -7.24
C ILE A 28 0.41 7.23 -8.31
N VAL A 29 0.71 6.24 -9.17
CA VAL A 29 1.69 6.38 -10.23
C VAL A 29 0.97 6.37 -11.56
N THR A 30 1.18 7.41 -12.37
CA THR A 30 0.62 7.51 -13.71
C THR A 30 1.74 7.46 -14.72
N VAL A 31 1.54 6.67 -15.77
CA VAL A 31 2.49 6.57 -16.88
C VAL A 31 1.75 6.84 -18.17
N GLU A 32 2.24 7.82 -18.92
CA GLU A 32 1.70 8.13 -20.26
C GLU A 32 2.26 7.15 -21.27
N LYS A 33 1.38 6.59 -22.09
CA LYS A 33 1.77 5.76 -23.23
C LYS A 33 1.30 6.43 -24.49
N LYS A 34 2.22 6.66 -25.43
CA LYS A 34 1.90 7.18 -26.75
C LYS A 34 1.73 6.01 -27.71
N SER A 35 0.67 6.05 -28.52
CA SER A 35 0.45 5.05 -29.55
C SER A 35 1.51 5.20 -30.64
N SER A 36 2.09 4.07 -31.09
CA SER A 36 3.03 4.07 -32.20
C SER A 36 2.35 4.45 -33.52
N ASP A 37 1.05 4.16 -33.66
CA ASP A 37 0.28 4.44 -34.86
C ASP A 37 -0.30 5.86 -34.89
N ALA A 38 -0.47 6.47 -33.72
CA ALA A 38 -1.01 7.82 -33.58
C ALA A 38 -0.32 8.51 -32.40
N PRO A 39 0.88 9.06 -32.61
CA PRO A 39 1.67 9.65 -31.53
C PRO A 39 1.00 10.81 -30.80
N SER A 40 0.00 11.43 -31.43
CA SER A 40 -0.77 12.51 -30.80
C SER A 40 -1.82 12.00 -29.81
N ILE A 41 -2.10 10.70 -29.81
CA ILE A 41 -3.05 10.06 -28.91
C ILE A 41 -2.26 9.37 -27.82
N SER A 42 -2.47 9.81 -26.58
CA SER A 42 -1.84 9.17 -25.43
C SER A 42 -2.88 8.51 -24.55
N SER A 43 -2.50 7.40 -23.95
CA SER A 43 -3.26 6.75 -22.92
C SER A 43 -2.42 6.75 -21.64
N TYR A 44 -3.09 6.62 -20.50
CA TYR A 44 -2.42 6.61 -19.21
C TYR A 44 -2.64 5.27 -18.53
N LYS A 45 -1.57 4.74 -17.94
CA LYS A 45 -1.68 3.63 -16.99
C LYS A 45 -1.55 4.19 -15.60
N VAL A 46 -2.41 3.70 -14.70
CA VAL A 46 -2.42 4.12 -13.30
C VAL A 46 -2.11 2.92 -12.45
N TRP A 47 -1.11 3.04 -11.57
CA TRP A 47 -0.80 2.03 -10.58
C TRP A 47 -0.90 2.61 -9.19
N LEU A 48 -1.35 1.79 -8.26
CA LEU A 48 -1.43 2.15 -6.86
C LEU A 48 -0.41 1.34 -6.08
N HIS A 49 0.26 2.00 -5.15
CA HIS A 49 1.25 1.36 -4.27
C HIS A 49 0.98 1.75 -2.84
N PHE A 50 1.02 0.77 -1.96
CA PHE A 50 1.09 0.99 -0.52
C PHE A 50 2.46 0.51 -0.06
N GLN A 51 3.18 1.36 0.68
CA GLN A 51 4.55 1.05 1.08
C GLN A 51 4.85 1.60 2.46
N ILE A 52 5.62 0.84 3.22
CA ILE A 52 6.21 1.27 4.47
C ILE A 52 7.71 1.00 4.37
N THR A 53 8.53 2.02 4.67
CA THR A 53 9.98 1.86 4.69
C THR A 53 10.48 2.06 6.10
N GLN A 54 11.33 1.16 6.57
CA GLN A 54 11.92 1.23 7.91
C GLN A 54 13.39 0.85 7.89
N HIS A 55 14.07 1.18 8.96
CA HIS A 55 15.45 0.71 9.16
C HIS A 55 15.44 -0.82 9.25
N SER A 56 16.51 -1.45 8.75
CA SER A 56 16.62 -2.91 8.71
C SER A 56 16.53 -3.58 10.07
N ARG A 57 16.81 -2.86 11.16
CA ARG A 57 16.65 -3.38 12.53
C ARG A 57 15.18 -3.74 12.84
N ASP A 58 14.23 -3.17 12.10
CA ASP A 58 12.80 -3.42 12.26
C ASP A 58 12.26 -4.40 11.21
N THR A 59 13.12 -5.24 10.62
CA THR A 59 12.71 -6.24 9.64
C THR A 59 11.66 -7.19 10.22
N ASP A 60 11.83 -7.62 11.46
CA ASP A 60 10.87 -8.49 12.13
C ASP A 60 9.49 -7.83 12.22
N LEU A 61 9.44 -6.55 12.58
CA LEU A 61 8.18 -5.80 12.61
C LEU A 61 7.52 -5.78 11.23
N MET A 62 8.31 -5.53 10.18
CA MET A 62 7.79 -5.49 8.81
C MET A 62 7.22 -6.84 8.39
N GLU A 63 7.87 -7.94 8.76
CA GLU A 63 7.37 -9.27 8.47
C GLU A 63 6.09 -9.58 9.25
N ARG A 64 5.98 -9.11 10.49
CA ARG A 64 4.75 -9.25 11.26
C ARG A 64 3.59 -8.45 10.66
N ILE A 65 3.88 -7.30 10.06
CA ILE A 65 2.87 -6.51 9.34
C ILE A 65 2.40 -7.26 8.09
N ALA A 66 3.32 -7.86 7.34
CA ALA A 66 2.96 -8.68 6.18
C ALA A 66 2.08 -9.86 6.59
N THR A 67 2.40 -10.51 7.69
CA THR A 67 1.58 -11.60 8.22
C THR A 67 0.21 -11.11 8.66
N PHE A 68 0.15 -9.93 9.28
CA PHE A 68 -1.11 -9.32 9.71
C PHE A 68 -2.07 -9.11 8.53
N PHE A 69 -1.56 -8.56 7.43
CA PHE A 69 -2.36 -8.32 6.23
C PHE A 69 -2.53 -9.58 5.38
N GLU A 70 -1.72 -10.61 5.61
CA GLU A 70 -1.69 -11.85 4.83
C GLU A 70 -1.41 -11.61 3.35
N CYS A 71 -0.68 -10.52 3.06
CA CYS A 71 -0.31 -10.18 1.68
C CYS A 71 0.84 -9.18 1.69
N GLY A 72 1.36 -8.89 0.49
CA GLY A 72 2.48 -8.00 0.34
C GLY A 72 3.81 -8.72 0.52
N GLY A 73 4.88 -7.99 0.39
CA GLY A 73 6.21 -8.56 0.51
C GLY A 73 7.18 -7.61 1.20
N VAL A 74 8.09 -8.19 1.97
CA VAL A 74 9.16 -7.46 2.64
C VAL A 74 10.43 -7.65 1.81
N LYS A 75 11.03 -6.54 1.38
CA LYS A 75 12.25 -6.56 0.58
C LYS A 75 13.29 -5.64 1.17
N LYS A 76 14.53 -6.11 1.13
CA LYS A 76 15.66 -5.30 1.51
C LYS A 76 15.90 -4.26 0.42
N ARG A 77 15.89 -2.99 0.79
CA ARG A 77 16.16 -1.90 -0.14
C ARG A 77 17.66 -1.65 -0.27
N ASN A 78 18.34 -1.65 0.88
CA ASN A 78 19.78 -1.54 0.97
C ASN A 78 20.21 -2.11 2.34
N ILE A 79 21.46 -1.92 2.75
CA ILE A 79 21.96 -2.49 4.01
C ILE A 79 21.20 -1.96 5.23
N ASP A 80 20.68 -0.75 5.15
CA ASP A 80 20.08 -0.06 6.30
C ASP A 80 18.55 0.03 6.22
N ALA A 81 17.94 -0.37 5.13
CA ALA A 81 16.49 -0.16 4.93
C ALA A 81 15.79 -1.38 4.35
N VAL A 82 14.56 -1.58 4.82
CA VAL A 82 13.66 -2.61 4.31
C VAL A 82 12.32 -1.97 3.96
N ASP A 83 11.67 -2.49 2.94
CA ASP A 83 10.36 -2.05 2.48
C ASP A 83 9.34 -3.17 2.65
N PHE A 84 8.16 -2.80 3.16
CA PHE A 84 6.95 -3.57 2.94
C PHE A 84 6.24 -2.92 1.76
N LYS A 85 5.99 -3.69 0.71
CA LYS A 85 5.32 -3.19 -0.49
C LYS A 85 4.11 -4.02 -0.86
N LEU A 86 3.08 -3.32 -1.30
CA LEU A 86 1.88 -3.97 -1.81
C LEU A 86 1.35 -3.15 -2.97
N ASN A 87 1.32 -3.76 -4.16
CA ASN A 87 0.91 -3.08 -5.39
C ASN A 87 -0.11 -3.87 -6.21
N LYS A 88 -0.50 -5.04 -5.74
CA LYS A 88 -1.51 -5.85 -6.43
C LYS A 88 -2.88 -5.24 -6.16
N PHE A 89 -3.58 -4.83 -7.22
CA PHE A 89 -4.82 -4.08 -7.11
C PHE A 89 -5.88 -4.80 -6.27
N GLU A 90 -6.07 -6.10 -6.47
CA GLU A 90 -7.04 -6.88 -5.70
C GLU A 90 -6.78 -6.80 -4.20
N GLU A 91 -5.52 -6.90 -3.81
CA GLU A 91 -5.15 -6.86 -2.40
C GLU A 91 -5.32 -5.46 -1.81
N LEU A 92 -4.99 -4.44 -2.59
CA LEU A 92 -5.21 -3.05 -2.18
C LEU A 92 -6.70 -2.78 -1.98
N GLU A 93 -7.53 -3.21 -2.92
CA GLU A 93 -8.97 -3.00 -2.87
C GLU A 93 -9.64 -3.81 -1.75
N ASN A 94 -9.24 -5.06 -1.56
CA ASN A 94 -9.94 -5.97 -0.66
C ASN A 94 -9.40 -5.97 0.77
N ILE A 95 -8.15 -5.53 0.97
CA ILE A 95 -7.49 -5.60 2.28
C ILE A 95 -7.10 -4.22 2.79
N ILE A 96 -6.30 -3.48 2.04
CA ILE A 96 -5.73 -2.22 2.52
C ILE A 96 -6.79 -1.13 2.64
N ILE A 97 -7.55 -0.89 1.59
CA ILE A 97 -8.58 0.16 1.61
C ILE A 97 -9.62 -0.11 2.70
N PRO A 98 -10.22 -1.31 2.80
CA PRO A 98 -11.17 -1.57 3.88
C PRO A 98 -10.57 -1.43 5.28
N PHE A 99 -9.30 -1.79 5.44
CA PHE A 99 -8.62 -1.67 6.73
C PHE A 99 -8.59 -0.22 7.20
N PHE A 100 -8.13 0.70 6.35
CA PHE A 100 -8.01 2.11 6.73
C PHE A 100 -9.35 2.86 6.69
N GLN A 101 -10.39 2.27 6.11
CA GLN A 101 -11.75 2.77 6.26
C GLN A 101 -12.30 2.44 7.64
N LYS A 102 -11.97 1.26 8.16
CA LYS A 102 -12.40 0.83 9.48
C LYS A 102 -11.56 1.45 10.60
N TYR A 103 -10.26 1.60 10.38
CA TYR A 103 -9.31 2.19 11.33
C TYR A 103 -8.68 3.43 10.70
N PRO A 104 -9.37 4.59 10.76
CA PRO A 104 -8.98 5.76 9.98
C PRO A 104 -7.67 6.39 10.39
N LEU A 105 -6.94 6.89 9.39
CA LEU A 105 -5.76 7.70 9.60
C LEU A 105 -6.15 9.03 10.24
N GLN A 106 -5.27 9.61 11.04
CA GLN A 106 -5.55 10.84 11.78
C GLN A 106 -4.75 12.04 11.27
N SER A 107 -3.62 11.80 10.60
CA SER A 107 -2.78 12.88 10.09
C SER A 107 -3.26 13.35 8.71
N ALA A 108 -2.55 14.34 8.15
CA ALA A 108 -2.82 14.80 6.78
C ALA A 108 -2.70 13.68 5.75
N LYS A 109 -2.09 12.57 6.09
CA LYS A 109 -2.00 11.39 5.22
C LYS A 109 -3.38 10.84 4.84
N VAL A 110 -4.42 11.15 5.62
CA VAL A 110 -5.78 10.77 5.25
C VAL A 110 -6.16 11.34 3.88
N LEU A 111 -5.62 12.49 3.50
CA LEU A 111 -5.89 13.09 2.20
C LEU A 111 -5.28 12.26 1.07
N ASP A 112 -4.07 11.74 1.28
CA ASP A 112 -3.43 10.83 0.33
C ASP A 112 -4.21 9.53 0.20
N PHE A 113 -4.71 9.02 1.32
CA PHE A 113 -5.53 7.81 1.34
C PHE A 113 -6.85 8.02 0.57
N LEU A 114 -7.51 9.16 0.77
CA LEU A 114 -8.76 9.45 0.06
C LEU A 114 -8.55 9.57 -1.44
N ALA A 115 -7.45 10.21 -1.87
CA ALA A 115 -7.08 10.26 -3.28
C ALA A 115 -6.79 8.87 -3.83
N PHE A 116 -6.13 8.04 -3.04
CA PHE A 116 -5.82 6.65 -3.38
C PHE A 116 -7.12 5.84 -3.59
N VAL A 117 -8.10 5.99 -2.71
CA VAL A 117 -9.40 5.31 -2.83
C VAL A 117 -10.14 5.79 -4.09
N GLU A 118 -10.12 7.08 -4.35
CA GLU A 118 -10.76 7.64 -5.55
C GLU A 118 -10.12 7.07 -6.83
N ALA A 119 -8.78 7.00 -6.87
CA ALA A 119 -8.07 6.40 -7.99
C ALA A 119 -8.43 4.92 -8.15
N ALA A 120 -8.56 4.19 -7.05
CA ALA A 120 -8.96 2.78 -7.09
C ALA A 120 -10.36 2.63 -7.69
N ASN A 121 -11.29 3.50 -7.35
CA ASN A 121 -12.64 3.48 -7.90
C ASN A 121 -12.63 3.74 -9.41
N VAL A 122 -11.78 4.64 -9.88
CA VAL A 122 -11.64 4.92 -11.31
C VAL A 122 -11.10 3.70 -12.04
N ILE A 123 -10.06 3.06 -11.50
CA ILE A 123 -9.47 1.85 -12.09
C ILE A 123 -10.53 0.74 -12.18
N LYS A 124 -11.26 0.51 -11.10
CA LYS A 124 -12.32 -0.49 -11.03
C LYS A 124 -13.41 -0.23 -12.08
N SER A 125 -13.81 1.01 -12.22
CA SER A 125 -14.83 1.43 -13.20
C SER A 125 -14.37 1.15 -14.63
N LYS A 126 -13.12 1.45 -14.97
CA LYS A 126 -12.57 1.19 -16.30
C LYS A 126 -12.50 -0.30 -16.59
N THR A 127 -12.07 -1.10 -15.63
CA THR A 127 -12.01 -2.55 -15.77
C THR A 127 -13.40 -3.13 -16.01
N ALA A 128 -14.38 -2.67 -15.27
CA ALA A 128 -15.77 -3.10 -15.42
C ALA A 128 -16.31 -2.78 -16.82
N ARG A 129 -15.98 -1.61 -17.37
CA ARG A 129 -16.39 -1.22 -18.72
C ARG A 129 -15.78 -2.12 -19.79
N GLN A 130 -14.52 -2.50 -19.62
CA GLN A 130 -13.82 -3.37 -20.57
C GLN A 130 -14.42 -4.77 -20.60
N TRP A 131 -15.02 -5.21 -19.50
CA TRP A 131 -15.60 -6.54 -19.37
C TRP A 131 -17.08 -6.60 -19.70
N THR A 132 -17.72 -5.50 -20.05
CA THR A 132 -19.14 -5.48 -20.38
C THR A 132 -19.30 -6.02 -21.81
N PRO A 133 -19.93 -7.18 -21.99
CA PRO A 133 -20.23 -7.67 -23.35
C PRO A 133 -21.34 -6.79 -23.94
N GLU A 134 -21.14 -6.41 -25.16
CA GLU A 134 -22.18 -5.70 -25.92
C GLU A 134 -23.09 -6.67 -26.63
#